data_57a298275e00aff29b556d41d6499ef2
#
_entry.id   57a298275e00aff29b556d41d6499ef2
#
_cell.length_a   1.000
_cell.length_b   1.000
_cell.length_c   1.000
_cell.angle_alpha   90.00
_cell.angle_beta   90.00
_cell.angle_gamma   90.00
#
_symmetry.space_group_name_H-M   'P 1'
#
loop_
_entity.id
_entity.type
_entity.pdbx_description
1 polymer ?
#
loop_
_entity_poly.entity_id
_entity_poly.type
_entity_poly.pdbx_seq_one_letter_code
_entity_poly.pdbx_strand_id
1 'polypeptide(L)'
;NLQRSASLFLVKTLLSITAAFLFIFLPWQYPFVPIQLTLISAFTIGLPSFVLALEPNKDLVRGHFLPNAVVHSIPGAVCAVVSIVVLTIVGNEAIGLDYRQVSTLCVMVVALLGIMLVIRLSIPFTPLRWGLLVVVIGGLLIGVVGFGWLFDIAPFTPEMWQSFGIAALVNIVAFNYLYNVLDARHQRRLASLTH
;
A
#
# COMPACT_ATOMS: atom_id res chain seq x y z
N ASN A 1 -8.40 -15.68 7.45
CA ASN A 1 -8.96 -14.33 7.31
C ASN A 1 -8.24 -13.32 8.21
N LEU A 2 -8.09 -13.59 9.51
CA LEU A 2 -7.38 -12.70 10.44
C LEU A 2 -5.94 -12.38 9.99
N GLN A 3 -5.22 -13.36 9.41
CA GLN A 3 -3.87 -13.17 8.89
C GLN A 3 -3.83 -12.16 7.74
N ARG A 4 -4.81 -12.21 6.82
CA ARG A 4 -4.92 -11.25 5.70
C ARG A 4 -5.17 -9.83 6.21
N SER A 5 -6.08 -9.68 7.15
CA SER A 5 -6.34 -8.39 7.80
C SER A 5 -5.10 -7.87 8.53
N ALA A 6 -4.40 -8.73 9.28
CA ALA A 6 -3.17 -8.37 9.97
C ALA A 6 -2.07 -7.89 9.01
N SER A 7 -1.92 -8.51 7.83
CA SER A 7 -0.94 -8.06 6.82
C SER A 7 -1.21 -6.63 6.34
N LEU A 8 -2.48 -6.24 6.15
CA LEU A 8 -2.85 -4.88 5.75
C LEU A 8 -2.47 -3.85 6.82
N PHE A 9 -2.75 -4.14 8.09
CA PHE A 9 -2.35 -3.28 9.20
C PHE A 9 -0.84 -3.19 9.38
N LEU A 10 -0.13 -4.32 9.20
CA LEU A 10 1.33 -4.36 9.32
C LEU A 10 2.02 -3.52 8.24
N VAL A 11 1.54 -3.52 6.99
CA VAL A 11 2.08 -2.64 5.93
C VAL A 11 2.01 -1.18 6.37
N LYS A 12 0.85 -0.74 6.86
CA LYS A 12 0.67 0.64 7.33
C LYS A 12 1.61 0.96 8.49
N THR A 13 1.71 0.07 9.47
CA THR A 13 2.56 0.28 10.64
C THR A 13 4.03 0.33 10.24
N LEU A 14 4.50 -0.61 9.43
CA LEU A 14 5.88 -0.64 8.93
C LEU A 14 6.18 0.60 8.09
N LEU A 15 5.29 0.98 7.19
CA LEU A 15 5.42 2.18 6.39
C LEU A 15 5.54 3.43 7.28
N SER A 16 4.60 3.61 8.21
CA SER A 16 4.55 4.80 9.06
C SER A 16 5.79 4.93 9.95
N ILE A 17 6.20 3.85 10.61
CA ILE A 17 7.38 3.85 11.48
C ILE A 17 8.65 4.11 10.64
N THR A 18 8.83 3.38 9.53
CA THR A 18 10.04 3.51 8.71
C THR A 18 10.12 4.86 8.04
N ALA A 19 9.01 5.36 7.47
CA ALA A 19 8.97 6.68 6.87
C ALA A 19 9.21 7.78 7.90
N ALA A 20 8.56 7.74 9.07
CA ALA A 20 8.76 8.73 10.12
C ALA A 20 10.23 8.74 10.59
N PHE A 21 10.84 7.57 10.78
CA PHE A 21 12.25 7.47 11.16
C PHE A 21 13.18 8.04 10.10
N LEU A 22 12.98 7.73 8.82
CA LEU A 22 13.82 8.25 7.74
C LEU A 22 13.70 9.77 7.59
N PHE A 23 12.50 10.32 7.71
CA PHE A 23 12.29 11.76 7.55
C PHE A 23 12.84 12.60 8.73
N ILE A 24 13.22 12.00 9.85
CA ILE A 24 14.01 12.69 10.90
C ILE A 24 15.39 13.12 10.36
N PHE A 25 15.98 12.35 9.46
CA PHE A 25 17.33 12.58 8.92
C PHE A 25 17.33 13.28 7.57
N LEU A 26 16.17 13.44 6.94
CA LEU A 26 16.03 14.08 5.64
C LEU A 26 15.71 15.58 5.80
N PRO A 27 16.20 16.45 4.92
CA PRO A 27 15.97 17.89 5.00
C PRO A 27 14.55 18.32 4.57
N TRP A 28 13.72 17.38 4.12
CA TRP A 28 12.35 17.64 3.65
C TRP A 28 11.32 17.31 4.71
N GLN A 29 10.17 17.97 4.63
CA GLN A 29 9.04 17.68 5.51
C GLN A 29 8.47 16.29 5.24
N TYR A 30 7.93 15.67 6.29
CA TYR A 30 7.20 14.41 6.18
C TYR A 30 6.02 14.56 5.20
N PRO A 31 5.96 13.76 4.11
CA PRO A 31 5.10 14.07 2.97
C PRO A 31 3.65 13.64 3.12
N PHE A 32 3.20 13.30 4.33
CA PHE A 32 1.83 12.87 4.54
C PHE A 32 1.02 13.85 5.37
N VAL A 33 -0.12 14.26 4.81
CA VAL A 33 -1.16 14.97 5.54
C VAL A 33 -2.13 13.94 6.14
N PRO A 34 -2.47 14.02 7.45
CA PRO A 34 -3.29 13.01 8.12
C PRO A 34 -4.64 12.73 7.44
N ILE A 35 -5.28 13.75 6.87
CA ILE A 35 -6.57 13.59 6.21
C ILE A 35 -6.48 12.75 4.92
N GLN A 36 -5.39 12.89 4.17
CA GLN A 36 -5.11 12.07 2.98
C GLN A 36 -4.92 10.60 3.35
N LEU A 37 -4.15 10.33 4.42
CA LEU A 37 -3.95 8.98 4.94
C LEU A 37 -5.23 8.35 5.45
N THR A 38 -6.18 9.14 5.94
CA THR A 38 -7.50 8.65 6.38
C THR A 38 -8.28 8.07 5.21
N LEU A 39 -8.34 8.77 4.08
CA LEU A 39 -8.99 8.28 2.86
C LEU A 39 -8.40 6.93 2.42
N ILE A 40 -7.08 6.88 2.27
CA ILE A 40 -6.40 5.66 1.81
C ILE A 40 -6.59 4.52 2.80
N SER A 41 -6.36 4.77 4.09
CA SER A 41 -6.49 3.74 5.11
C SER A 41 -7.91 3.19 5.22
N ALA A 42 -8.94 4.01 5.04
CA ALA A 42 -10.31 3.55 5.05
C ALA A 42 -10.58 2.53 3.94
N PHE A 43 -10.13 2.81 2.71
CA PHE A 43 -10.41 1.97 1.56
C PHE A 43 -9.40 0.84 1.34
N THR A 44 -8.11 1.02 1.64
CA THR A 44 -7.09 -0.03 1.39
C THR A 44 -6.82 -0.92 2.60
N ILE A 45 -7.24 -0.52 3.80
CA ILE A 45 -7.00 -1.28 5.02
C ILE A 45 -8.30 -1.58 5.76
N GLY A 46 -9.05 -0.54 6.15
CA GLY A 46 -10.24 -0.68 6.99
C GLY A 46 -11.31 -1.54 6.33
N LEU A 47 -11.80 -1.14 5.18
CA LEU A 47 -12.82 -1.86 4.44
C LEU A 47 -12.39 -3.28 4.05
N PRO A 48 -11.20 -3.51 3.42
CA PRO A 48 -10.77 -4.86 3.11
C PRO A 48 -10.57 -5.75 4.33
N SER A 49 -9.99 -5.21 5.41
CA SER A 49 -9.81 -5.97 6.66
C SER A 49 -11.14 -6.41 7.25
N PHE A 50 -12.14 -5.54 7.23
CA PHE A 50 -13.47 -5.86 7.73
C PHE A 50 -14.15 -6.94 6.89
N VAL A 51 -14.19 -6.75 5.56
CA VAL A 51 -14.83 -7.70 4.64
C VAL A 51 -14.14 -9.07 4.66
N LEU A 52 -12.79 -9.08 4.61
CA LEU A 52 -12.03 -10.33 4.65
C LEU A 52 -12.13 -11.04 6.02
N ALA A 53 -12.31 -10.31 7.12
CA ALA A 53 -12.51 -10.89 8.44
C ALA A 53 -13.89 -11.57 8.58
N LEU A 54 -14.92 -10.99 7.96
CA LEU A 54 -16.30 -11.53 8.00
C LEU A 54 -16.51 -12.71 7.04
N GLU A 55 -15.62 -12.93 6.08
CA GLU A 55 -15.75 -14.03 5.12
C GLU A 55 -15.66 -15.38 5.85
N PRO A 56 -16.66 -16.28 5.73
CA PRO A 56 -16.60 -17.59 6.37
C PRO A 56 -15.43 -18.41 5.83
N ASN A 57 -14.49 -18.75 6.69
CA ASN A 57 -13.37 -19.63 6.35
C ASN A 57 -13.31 -20.81 7.32
N LYS A 58 -13.36 -22.02 6.79
CA LYS A 58 -13.26 -23.28 7.54
C LYS A 58 -11.84 -23.87 7.52
N ASP A 59 -10.88 -23.20 6.88
CA ASP A 59 -9.51 -23.69 6.81
C ASP A 59 -8.86 -23.66 8.19
N LEU A 60 -8.28 -24.77 8.60
CA LEU A 60 -7.50 -24.86 9.83
C LEU A 60 -6.25 -23.99 9.72
N VAL A 61 -6.09 -23.05 10.64
CA VAL A 61 -4.86 -22.25 10.77
C VAL A 61 -3.75 -23.20 11.26
N ARG A 62 -2.97 -23.73 10.34
CA ARG A 62 -1.76 -24.50 10.65
C ARG A 62 -0.59 -23.53 10.78
N GLY A 63 -0.14 -23.29 12.01
CA GLY A 63 1.15 -22.68 12.38
C GLY A 63 1.46 -21.28 11.81
N HIS A 64 2.40 -20.56 12.42
CA HIS A 64 3.11 -19.39 11.88
C HIS A 64 2.29 -18.20 11.37
N PHE A 65 1.24 -17.78 12.09
CA PHE A 65 0.41 -16.64 11.76
C PHE A 65 1.22 -15.34 11.55
N LEU A 66 2.05 -14.96 12.52
CA LEU A 66 2.84 -13.73 12.47
C LEU A 66 3.91 -13.72 11.36
N PRO A 67 4.74 -14.76 11.18
CA PRO A 67 5.70 -14.80 10.08
C PRO A 67 5.04 -14.65 8.71
N ASN A 68 3.91 -15.30 8.47
CA ASN A 68 3.19 -15.19 7.21
C ASN A 68 2.67 -13.76 6.99
N ALA A 69 2.06 -13.15 8.01
CA ALA A 69 1.55 -11.78 7.90
C ALA A 69 2.69 -10.77 7.63
N VAL A 70 3.83 -10.94 8.29
CA VAL A 70 5.03 -10.09 8.09
C VAL A 70 5.59 -10.27 6.68
N VAL A 71 5.79 -11.50 6.21
CA VAL A 71 6.33 -11.77 4.87
C VAL A 71 5.47 -11.13 3.77
N HIS A 72 4.15 -11.20 3.89
CA HIS A 72 3.25 -10.59 2.90
C HIS A 72 3.16 -9.06 3.01
N SER A 73 3.56 -8.46 4.14
CA SER A 73 3.54 -7.02 4.33
C SER A 73 4.83 -6.31 3.87
N ILE A 74 5.98 -6.98 3.96
CA ILE A 74 7.29 -6.39 3.63
C ILE A 74 7.36 -5.80 2.21
N PRO A 75 6.92 -6.48 1.13
CA PRO A 75 7.01 -5.94 -0.22
C PRO A 75 6.32 -4.59 -0.37
N GLY A 76 5.10 -4.48 0.17
CA GLY A 76 4.32 -3.25 0.14
C GLY A 76 4.99 -2.12 0.93
N ALA A 77 5.47 -2.40 2.13
CA ALA A 77 6.13 -1.40 2.97
C ALA A 77 7.45 -0.91 2.35
N VAL A 78 8.29 -1.82 1.84
CA VAL A 78 9.57 -1.44 1.21
C VAL A 78 9.34 -0.61 -0.06
N CYS A 79 8.48 -1.06 -0.96
CA CYS A 79 8.15 -0.31 -2.17
C CYS A 79 7.58 1.08 -1.83
N ALA A 80 6.70 1.18 -0.83
CA ALA A 80 6.12 2.45 -0.41
C ALA A 80 7.18 3.40 0.15
N VAL A 81 8.03 2.94 1.08
CA VAL A 81 9.08 3.77 1.68
C VAL A 81 10.05 4.29 0.63
N VAL A 82 10.55 3.39 -0.24
CA VAL A 82 11.47 3.79 -1.32
C VAL A 82 10.82 4.81 -2.25
N SER A 83 9.56 4.58 -2.65
CA SER A 83 8.85 5.50 -3.54
C SER A 83 8.61 6.86 -2.91
N ILE A 84 8.24 6.91 -1.63
CA ILE A 84 8.02 8.17 -0.90
C ILE A 84 9.32 8.98 -0.86
N VAL A 85 10.44 8.36 -0.52
CA VAL A 85 11.73 9.04 -0.48
C VAL A 85 12.12 9.55 -1.86
N VAL A 86 12.06 8.71 -2.89
CA VAL A 86 12.39 9.08 -4.27
C VAL A 86 11.48 10.20 -4.78
N LEU A 87 10.16 10.09 -4.59
CA LEU A 87 9.21 11.12 -5.04
C LEU A 87 9.39 12.44 -4.30
N THR A 88 9.76 12.39 -3.01
CA THR A 88 10.07 13.60 -2.25
C THR A 88 11.32 14.28 -2.79
N ILE A 89 12.38 13.53 -3.04
CA ILE A 89 13.63 14.07 -3.60
C ILE A 89 13.38 14.63 -5.01
N VAL A 90 12.84 13.83 -5.91
CA VAL A 90 12.60 14.22 -7.31
C VAL A 90 11.60 15.37 -7.41
N GLY A 91 10.52 15.32 -6.63
CA GLY A 91 9.49 16.35 -6.62
C GLY A 91 10.04 17.72 -6.19
N ASN A 92 10.81 17.76 -5.10
CA ASN A 92 11.36 19.00 -4.59
C ASN A 92 12.56 19.53 -5.40
N GLU A 93 13.53 18.64 -5.75
CA GLU A 93 14.81 19.08 -6.31
C GLU A 93 14.81 19.12 -7.85
N ALA A 94 14.15 18.18 -8.51
CA ALA A 94 14.22 18.07 -9.97
C ALA A 94 13.04 18.74 -10.67
N ILE A 95 11.83 18.66 -10.08
CA ILE A 95 10.61 19.15 -10.74
C ILE A 95 10.18 20.49 -10.15
N GLY A 96 10.48 20.76 -8.86
CA GLY A 96 10.08 21.99 -8.18
C GLY A 96 8.61 21.99 -7.76
N LEU A 97 8.07 20.83 -7.40
CA LEU A 97 6.70 20.68 -6.89
C LEU A 97 6.58 21.28 -5.49
N ASP A 98 5.42 21.83 -5.19
CA ASP A 98 5.11 22.26 -3.84
C ASP A 98 4.85 21.07 -2.90
N TYR A 99 4.84 21.33 -1.59
CA TYR A 99 4.62 20.30 -0.56
C TYR A 99 3.32 19.51 -0.77
N ARG A 100 2.23 20.19 -1.14
CA ARG A 100 0.91 19.58 -1.33
C ARG A 100 0.90 18.66 -2.54
N GLN A 101 1.61 19.03 -3.62
CA GLN A 101 1.76 18.21 -4.82
C GLN A 101 2.60 16.97 -4.53
N VAL A 102 3.73 17.11 -3.84
CA VAL A 102 4.58 15.97 -3.42
C VAL A 102 3.81 15.03 -2.50
N SER A 103 3.09 15.57 -1.51
CA SER A 103 2.23 14.80 -0.61
C SER A 103 1.18 14.01 -1.38
N THR A 104 0.50 14.65 -2.33
CA THR A 104 -0.50 13.99 -3.18
C THR A 104 0.11 12.84 -3.97
N LEU A 105 1.28 13.03 -4.60
CA LEU A 105 1.97 11.96 -5.33
C LEU A 105 2.32 10.77 -4.43
N CYS A 106 2.90 11.05 -3.26
CA CYS A 106 3.25 10.00 -2.30
C CYS A 106 2.01 9.20 -1.86
N VAL A 107 0.92 9.89 -1.55
CA VAL A 107 -0.35 9.29 -1.16
C VAL A 107 -0.94 8.43 -2.27
N MET A 108 -0.91 8.88 -3.52
CA MET A 108 -1.43 8.13 -4.67
C MET A 108 -0.63 6.84 -4.93
N VAL A 109 0.70 6.88 -4.76
CA VAL A 109 1.53 5.66 -4.88
C VAL A 109 1.27 4.69 -3.73
N VAL A 110 1.08 5.18 -2.51
CA VAL A 110 0.70 4.32 -1.37
C VAL A 110 -0.69 3.70 -1.59
N ALA A 111 -1.65 4.45 -2.15
CA ALA A 111 -2.96 3.92 -2.52
C ALA A 111 -2.84 2.80 -3.56
N LEU A 112 -2.03 2.99 -4.61
CA LEU A 112 -1.76 1.97 -5.62
C LEU A 112 -1.18 0.69 -4.99
N LEU A 113 -0.17 0.81 -4.14
CA LEU A 113 0.44 -0.33 -3.46
C LEU A 113 -0.55 -1.02 -2.50
N GLY A 114 -1.41 -0.24 -1.84
CA GLY A 114 -2.50 -0.77 -1.03
C GLY A 114 -3.50 -1.59 -1.85
N ILE A 115 -3.91 -1.11 -3.02
CA ILE A 115 -4.76 -1.86 -3.96
C ILE A 115 -4.08 -3.14 -4.41
N MET A 116 -2.79 -3.08 -4.78
CA MET A 116 -2.03 -4.26 -5.20
C MET A 116 -1.96 -5.33 -4.10
N LEU A 117 -1.77 -4.90 -2.85
CA LEU A 117 -1.77 -5.81 -1.71
C LEU A 117 -3.16 -6.43 -1.49
N VAL A 118 -4.24 -5.63 -1.56
CA VAL A 118 -5.62 -6.14 -1.47
C VAL A 118 -5.90 -7.17 -2.56
N ILE A 119 -5.45 -6.93 -3.80
CA ILE A 119 -5.55 -7.90 -4.91
C ILE A 119 -4.84 -9.21 -4.55
N ARG A 120 -3.60 -9.14 -4.07
CA ARG A 120 -2.83 -10.34 -3.68
C ARG A 120 -3.48 -11.12 -2.55
N LEU A 121 -4.00 -10.44 -1.54
CA LEU A 121 -4.67 -11.07 -0.41
C LEU A 121 -6.08 -11.58 -0.76
N SER A 122 -6.66 -11.13 -1.87
CA SER A 122 -7.96 -11.57 -2.35
C SER A 122 -7.91 -12.85 -3.19
N ILE A 123 -6.74 -13.37 -3.49
CA ILE A 123 -6.58 -14.65 -4.23
C ILE A 123 -6.83 -15.84 -3.27
N PRO A 124 -7.60 -16.87 -3.67
CA PRO A 124 -8.42 -16.98 -4.89
C PRO A 124 -9.65 -16.06 -4.85
N PHE A 125 -10.03 -15.54 -6.02
CA PHE A 125 -11.13 -14.58 -6.11
C PHE A 125 -12.49 -15.26 -5.90
N THR A 126 -13.28 -14.68 -5.01
CA THR A 126 -14.72 -14.98 -4.83
C THR A 126 -15.55 -13.79 -5.31
N PRO A 127 -16.86 -13.95 -5.57
CA PRO A 127 -17.74 -12.82 -5.92
C PRO A 127 -17.69 -11.69 -4.89
N LEU A 128 -17.58 -12.03 -3.59
CA LEU A 128 -17.43 -11.05 -2.51
C LEU A 128 -16.13 -10.23 -2.65
N ARG A 129 -15.02 -10.88 -2.98
CA ARG A 129 -13.71 -10.23 -3.13
C ARG A 129 -13.63 -9.39 -4.40
N TRP A 130 -14.31 -9.78 -5.48
CA TRP A 130 -14.51 -8.93 -6.64
C TRP A 130 -15.30 -7.67 -6.30
N GLY A 131 -16.42 -7.82 -5.59
CA GLY A 131 -17.20 -6.69 -5.09
C GLY A 131 -16.36 -5.76 -4.19
N LEU A 132 -15.53 -6.34 -3.31
CA LEU A 132 -14.61 -5.58 -2.47
C LEU A 132 -13.64 -4.73 -3.31
N LEU A 133 -13.01 -5.31 -4.34
CA LEU A 133 -12.09 -4.56 -5.20
C LEU A 133 -12.78 -3.41 -5.94
N VAL A 134 -13.99 -3.64 -6.44
CA VAL A 134 -14.78 -2.58 -7.10
C VAL A 134 -15.06 -1.44 -6.12
N VAL A 135 -15.45 -1.75 -4.88
CA VAL A 135 -15.73 -0.73 -3.86
C VAL A 135 -14.44 -0.01 -3.42
N VAL A 136 -13.32 -0.70 -3.27
CA VAL A 136 -12.03 -0.10 -2.92
C VAL A 136 -11.57 0.87 -4.01
N ILE A 137 -11.54 0.42 -5.26
CA ILE A 137 -11.08 1.24 -6.39
C ILE A 137 -12.07 2.38 -6.65
N GLY A 138 -13.35 2.08 -6.71
CA GLY A 138 -14.39 3.09 -6.92
C GLY A 138 -14.45 4.12 -5.81
N GLY A 139 -14.35 3.70 -4.55
CA GLY A 139 -14.33 4.59 -3.40
C GLY A 139 -13.11 5.51 -3.37
N LEU A 140 -11.92 4.99 -3.72
CA LEU A 140 -10.72 5.82 -3.86
C LEU A 140 -10.85 6.82 -5.00
N LEU A 141 -11.36 6.40 -6.17
CA LEU A 141 -11.58 7.29 -7.30
C LEU A 141 -12.57 8.41 -6.96
N ILE A 142 -13.70 8.06 -6.34
CA ILE A 142 -14.69 9.04 -5.88
C ILE A 142 -14.07 9.97 -4.83
N GLY A 143 -13.31 9.44 -3.87
CA GLY A 143 -12.64 10.23 -2.85
C GLY A 143 -11.63 11.22 -3.43
N VAL A 144 -10.81 10.77 -4.38
CA VAL A 144 -9.77 11.62 -5.00
C VAL A 144 -10.36 12.63 -5.98
N VAL A 145 -11.25 12.18 -6.89
CA VAL A 145 -11.77 13.03 -7.97
C VAL A 145 -12.97 13.86 -7.49
N GLY A 146 -13.91 13.25 -6.75
CA GLY A 146 -15.13 13.90 -6.30
C GLY A 146 -14.94 14.75 -5.05
N PHE A 147 -14.12 14.31 -4.12
CA PHE A 147 -13.90 14.92 -2.81
C PHE A 147 -12.44 15.32 -2.54
N GLY A 148 -11.62 15.46 -3.58
CA GLY A 148 -10.20 15.79 -3.45
C GLY A 148 -9.93 17.06 -2.64
N TRP A 149 -10.81 18.06 -2.73
CA TRP A 149 -10.75 19.28 -1.94
C TRP A 149 -10.90 19.03 -0.42
N LEU A 150 -11.71 18.04 -0.03
CA LEU A 150 -11.91 17.66 1.37
C LEU A 150 -10.68 16.93 1.94
N PHE A 151 -10.00 16.16 1.10
CA PHE A 151 -8.82 15.38 1.49
C PHE A 151 -7.49 16.07 1.18
N ASP A 152 -7.53 17.35 0.88
CA ASP A 152 -6.34 18.15 0.53
C ASP A 152 -5.49 17.55 -0.61
N ILE A 153 -6.16 16.93 -1.58
CA ILE A 153 -5.54 16.42 -2.79
C ILE A 153 -5.26 17.58 -3.75
N ALA A 154 -4.00 17.73 -4.17
CA ALA A 154 -3.64 18.74 -5.17
C ALA A 154 -4.18 18.35 -6.56
N PRO A 155 -4.60 19.33 -7.40
CA PRO A 155 -4.91 19.05 -8.79
C PRO A 155 -3.67 18.54 -9.51
N PHE A 156 -3.84 17.49 -10.32
CA PHE A 156 -2.74 16.90 -11.05
C PHE A 156 -2.27 17.78 -12.21
N THR A 157 -0.99 18.10 -12.18
CA THR A 157 -0.29 18.74 -13.32
C THR A 157 0.25 17.68 -14.28
N PRO A 158 0.63 18.04 -15.53
CA PRO A 158 1.27 17.11 -16.46
C PRO A 158 2.52 16.43 -15.89
N GLU A 159 3.33 17.16 -15.12
CA GLU A 159 4.53 16.67 -14.45
C GLU A 159 4.19 15.65 -13.37
N MET A 160 3.12 15.88 -12.63
CA MET A 160 2.62 14.91 -11.64
C MET A 160 2.10 13.64 -12.30
N TRP A 161 1.40 13.73 -13.44
CA TRP A 161 0.96 12.55 -14.18
C TRP A 161 2.12 11.71 -14.69
N GLN A 162 3.17 12.35 -15.21
CA GLN A 162 4.38 11.64 -15.65
C GLN A 162 5.08 10.96 -14.49
N SER A 163 5.30 11.68 -13.39
CA SER A 163 5.95 11.17 -12.19
C SER A 163 5.17 10.00 -11.59
N PHE A 164 3.84 10.13 -11.48
CA PHE A 164 2.97 9.05 -11.01
C PHE A 164 3.01 7.85 -11.94
N GLY A 165 2.96 8.04 -13.26
CA GLY A 165 3.01 6.98 -14.25
C GLY A 165 4.30 6.16 -14.17
N ILE A 166 5.45 6.82 -14.07
CA ILE A 166 6.75 6.18 -13.89
C ILE A 166 6.80 5.43 -12.56
N ALA A 167 6.42 6.09 -11.47
CA ALA A 167 6.39 5.48 -10.15
C ALA A 167 5.45 4.27 -10.10
N ALA A 168 4.27 4.34 -10.73
CA ALA A 168 3.33 3.24 -10.81
C ALA A 168 3.91 2.03 -11.53
N LEU A 169 4.52 2.22 -12.70
CA LEU A 169 5.16 1.14 -13.46
C LEU A 169 6.28 0.47 -12.66
N VAL A 170 7.17 1.27 -12.07
CA VAL A 170 8.27 0.74 -11.24
C VAL A 170 7.73 -0.05 -10.06
N ASN A 171 6.72 0.49 -9.36
CA ASN A 171 6.14 -0.18 -8.20
C ASN A 171 5.37 -1.45 -8.56
N ILE A 172 4.66 -1.49 -9.68
CA ILE A 172 3.99 -2.71 -10.15
C ILE A 172 5.02 -3.83 -10.37
N VAL A 173 6.14 -3.53 -11.03
CA VAL A 173 7.19 -4.53 -11.27
C VAL A 173 7.89 -4.92 -9.96
N ALA A 174 8.34 -3.94 -9.18
CA ALA A 174 9.09 -4.17 -7.96
C ALA A 174 8.27 -4.92 -6.90
N PHE A 175 7.02 -4.52 -6.68
CA PHE A 175 6.13 -5.18 -5.73
C PHE A 175 5.86 -6.63 -6.11
N ASN A 176 5.53 -6.90 -7.39
CA ASN A 176 5.27 -8.26 -7.84
C ASN A 176 6.52 -9.15 -7.73
N TYR A 177 7.68 -8.62 -8.09
CA TYR A 177 8.94 -9.34 -7.96
C TYR A 177 9.26 -9.67 -6.50
N LEU A 178 9.24 -8.67 -5.62
CA LEU A 178 9.53 -8.86 -4.18
C LEU A 178 8.52 -9.80 -3.52
N TYR A 179 7.23 -9.64 -3.84
CA TYR A 179 6.19 -10.50 -3.29
C TYR A 179 6.43 -11.96 -3.66
N ASN A 180 6.68 -12.26 -4.93
CA ASN A 180 6.91 -13.62 -5.41
C ASN A 180 8.20 -14.23 -4.83
N VAL A 181 9.28 -13.45 -4.72
CA VAL A 181 10.56 -13.92 -4.15
C VAL A 181 10.41 -14.25 -2.67
N LEU A 182 9.77 -13.36 -1.91
CA LEU A 182 9.62 -13.55 -0.46
C LEU A 182 8.65 -14.71 -0.16
N ASP A 183 7.56 -14.82 -0.89
CA ASP A 183 6.61 -15.93 -0.76
C ASP A 183 7.29 -17.28 -1.07
N ALA A 184 8.01 -17.37 -2.19
CA ALA A 184 8.74 -18.57 -2.57
C ALA A 184 9.80 -18.98 -1.53
N ARG A 185 10.54 -18.02 -0.96
CA ARG A 185 11.51 -18.29 0.12
C ARG A 185 10.83 -18.77 1.39
N HIS A 186 9.70 -18.16 1.73
CA HIS A 186 8.94 -18.54 2.91
C HIS A 186 8.39 -19.95 2.81
N GLN A 187 7.80 -20.31 1.67
CA GLN A 187 7.30 -21.66 1.40
C GLN A 187 8.42 -22.73 1.48
N ARG A 188 9.60 -22.43 0.94
CA ARG A 188 10.77 -23.35 1.04
C ARG A 188 11.21 -23.57 2.50
N ARG A 189 11.20 -22.52 3.33
CA ARG A 189 11.53 -22.64 4.75
C ARG A 189 10.51 -23.48 5.50
N LEU A 190 9.23 -23.32 5.22
CA LEU A 190 8.18 -24.13 5.83
C LEU A 190 8.33 -25.62 5.45
N ALA A 191 8.61 -25.90 4.19
CA ALA A 191 8.85 -27.26 3.72
C ALA A 191 10.07 -27.93 4.39
N SER A 192 11.12 -27.17 4.69
CA SER A 192 12.31 -27.70 5.39
C SER A 192 12.12 -27.96 6.89
N LEU A 193 11.06 -27.41 7.50
CA LEU A 193 10.74 -27.62 8.92
C LEU A 193 9.76 -28.79 9.14
N THR A 194 9.19 -29.33 8.06
CA THR A 194 8.25 -30.47 8.08
C THR A 194 8.93 -31.82 7.78
N HIS A 195 10.22 -31.80 7.51
CA HIS A 195 11.12 -32.97 7.41
C HIS A 195 12.09 -32.98 8.60
#